data_20258ad9dc1a96d8b3a27acb98331bc9
#
_entry.id   20258ad9dc1a96d8b3a27acb98331bc9
#
_cell.length_a   1.000
_cell.length_b   1.000
_cell.length_c   1.000
_cell.angle_alpha   90.00
_cell.angle_beta   90.00
_cell.angle_gamma   90.00
#
_symmetry.space_group_name_H-M   'P 1'
#
loop_
_entity.id
_entity.type
_entity.pdbx_description
1 polymer ?
#
loop_
_entity_poly.entity_id
_entity_poly.type
_entity_poly.pdbx_seq_one_letter_code
_entity_poly.pdbx_strand_id
1 'polypeptide(L)'
;MGVVAKRSSMTFYSDGKSHYSHRVRIVLEEKGVTVETIDVDPDRKPEDLASLNPYNTLPTLVDRDLVLYEADIMMEYLDERFPHPPLFPVYPVARAESRLWIYRIKQDWCGKVDALMAGKGTPAALEKARKELRESLLSIAPIFGEKPFFMSDEFTIV
;
A
#
# COMPACT_ATOMS: atom_id res chain seq x y z
N MET A 1 17.47 20.28 -31.24
CA MET A 1 17.94 19.32 -30.20
C MET A 1 16.73 18.75 -29.55
N GLY A 2 16.40 17.48 -29.87
CA GLY A 2 15.24 16.79 -29.24
C GLY A 2 15.54 16.52 -27.79
N VAL A 3 14.67 16.98 -26.91
CA VAL A 3 14.65 16.56 -25.50
C VAL A 3 14.31 15.08 -25.50
N VAL A 4 15.30 14.22 -25.30
CA VAL A 4 15.07 12.80 -25.03
C VAL A 4 14.34 12.75 -23.70
N ALA A 5 13.05 12.51 -23.74
CA ALA A 5 12.26 12.24 -22.55
C ALA A 5 12.94 11.09 -21.79
N LYS A 6 13.45 11.39 -20.59
CA LYS A 6 14.09 10.42 -19.73
C LYS A 6 13.00 9.38 -19.41
N ARG A 7 13.04 8.20 -20.05
CA ARG A 7 12.14 7.10 -19.71
C ARG A 7 12.29 6.83 -18.22
N SER A 8 11.17 6.83 -17.53
CA SER A 8 11.15 6.41 -16.13
C SER A 8 11.80 5.03 -16.02
N SER A 9 12.71 4.87 -15.06
CA SER A 9 13.31 3.56 -14.77
C SER A 9 12.41 2.70 -13.90
N MET A 10 11.23 3.22 -13.52
CA MET A 10 10.32 2.60 -12.58
C MET A 10 8.98 2.33 -13.24
N THR A 11 8.49 1.10 -13.06
CA THR A 11 7.18 0.65 -13.55
C THR A 11 6.36 0.10 -12.39
N PHE A 12 5.11 0.51 -12.30
CA PHE A 12 4.19 0.11 -11.26
C PHE A 12 2.96 -0.59 -11.84
N TYR A 13 2.85 -1.88 -11.57
CA TYR A 13 1.68 -2.68 -11.93
C TYR A 13 0.63 -2.55 -10.83
N SER A 14 -0.50 -1.95 -11.15
CA SER A 14 -1.52 -1.50 -10.21
C SER A 14 -2.87 -2.13 -10.52
N ASP A 15 -3.58 -2.56 -9.49
CA ASP A 15 -5.02 -2.81 -9.56
C ASP A 15 -5.76 -1.54 -9.12
N GLY A 16 -6.58 -0.97 -10.00
CA GLY A 16 -7.32 0.27 -9.74
C GLY A 16 -8.34 0.19 -8.60
N LYS A 17 -8.74 -1.02 -8.20
CA LYS A 17 -9.74 -1.27 -7.13
C LYS A 17 -9.10 -1.72 -5.82
N SER A 18 -7.83 -2.11 -5.82
CA SER A 18 -7.14 -2.64 -4.65
C SER A 18 -6.68 -1.53 -3.70
N HIS A 19 -7.03 -1.64 -2.43
CA HIS A 19 -6.49 -0.75 -1.39
C HIS A 19 -4.97 -0.92 -1.20
N TYR A 20 -4.40 -2.08 -1.54
CA TYR A 20 -2.95 -2.30 -1.53
C TYR A 20 -2.25 -1.46 -2.59
N SER A 21 -2.73 -1.50 -3.83
CA SER A 21 -2.22 -0.65 -4.91
C SER A 21 -2.45 0.83 -4.63
N HIS A 22 -3.59 1.19 -4.04
CA HIS A 22 -3.94 2.57 -3.71
C HIS A 22 -2.93 3.19 -2.72
N ARG A 23 -2.54 2.47 -1.67
CA ARG A 23 -1.55 2.96 -0.70
C ARG A 23 -0.21 3.28 -1.35
N VAL A 24 0.25 2.42 -2.24
CA VAL A 24 1.51 2.66 -2.97
C VAL A 24 1.40 3.85 -3.91
N ARG A 25 0.26 4.03 -4.60
CA ARG A 25 0.01 5.22 -5.42
C ARG A 25 0.10 6.50 -4.62
N ILE A 26 -0.47 6.53 -3.41
CA ILE A 26 -0.38 7.69 -2.50
C ILE A 26 1.08 8.00 -2.20
N VAL A 27 1.88 7.00 -1.85
CA VAL A 27 3.31 7.22 -1.56
C VAL A 27 4.08 7.71 -2.77
N LEU A 28 3.82 7.16 -3.96
CA LEU A 28 4.44 7.63 -5.20
C LEU A 28 4.13 9.11 -5.49
N GLU A 29 2.89 9.54 -5.28
CA GLU A 29 2.47 10.94 -5.44
C GLU A 29 3.10 11.85 -4.38
N GLU A 30 3.09 11.45 -3.11
CA GLU A 30 3.73 12.22 -2.03
C GLU A 30 5.24 12.39 -2.25
N LYS A 31 5.89 11.42 -2.85
CA LYS A 31 7.32 11.48 -3.21
C LYS A 31 7.59 12.24 -4.51
N GLY A 32 6.56 12.57 -5.30
CA GLY A 32 6.71 13.21 -6.60
C GLY A 32 7.53 12.38 -7.59
N VAL A 33 7.41 11.05 -7.51
CA VAL A 33 8.20 10.13 -8.34
C VAL A 33 7.56 9.95 -9.71
N THR A 34 8.37 10.09 -10.75
CA THR A 34 7.96 9.73 -12.10
C THR A 34 7.99 8.21 -12.26
N VAL A 35 6.82 7.61 -12.45
CA VAL A 35 6.64 6.17 -12.60
C VAL A 35 5.72 5.89 -13.79
N GLU A 36 6.01 4.82 -14.53
CA GLU A 36 5.08 4.29 -15.52
C GLU A 36 4.08 3.38 -14.80
N THR A 37 2.84 3.83 -14.69
CA THR A 37 1.78 3.02 -14.06
C THR A 37 1.04 2.23 -15.12
N ILE A 38 0.98 0.91 -14.92
CA ILE A 38 0.24 -0.04 -15.75
C ILE A 38 -0.95 -0.53 -14.94
N ASP A 39 -2.15 -0.11 -15.35
CA ASP A 39 -3.38 -0.63 -14.75
C ASP A 39 -3.63 -2.05 -15.24
N VAL A 40 -3.73 -2.97 -14.30
CA VAL A 40 -3.91 -4.39 -14.55
C VAL A 40 -5.26 -4.84 -14.03
N ASP A 41 -6.02 -5.51 -14.90
CA ASP A 41 -7.21 -6.26 -14.49
C ASP A 41 -6.75 -7.52 -13.74
N PRO A 42 -7.11 -7.70 -12.45
CA PRO A 42 -6.68 -8.86 -11.66
C PRO A 42 -7.14 -10.21 -12.24
N ASP A 43 -8.18 -10.21 -13.08
CA ASP A 43 -8.69 -11.41 -13.76
C ASP A 43 -7.99 -11.68 -15.11
N ARG A 44 -7.19 -10.71 -15.61
CA ARG A 44 -6.49 -10.76 -16.89
C ARG A 44 -5.05 -10.25 -16.77
N LYS A 45 -4.30 -10.81 -15.86
CA LYS A 45 -2.91 -10.38 -15.61
C LYS A 45 -2.02 -10.67 -16.82
N PRO A 46 -1.08 -9.77 -17.15
CA PRO A 46 -0.12 -10.01 -18.22
C PRO A 46 0.82 -11.18 -17.87
N GLU A 47 1.25 -11.94 -18.87
CA GLU A 47 2.11 -13.12 -18.68
C GLU A 47 3.49 -12.77 -18.09
N ASP A 48 4.01 -11.59 -18.43
CA ASP A 48 5.29 -11.10 -17.92
C ASP A 48 5.25 -10.81 -16.41
N LEU A 49 4.09 -10.47 -15.85
CA LEU A 49 3.95 -10.25 -14.42
C LEU A 49 4.30 -11.48 -13.59
N ALA A 50 3.91 -12.68 -14.03
CA ALA A 50 4.24 -13.93 -13.36
C ALA A 50 5.75 -14.23 -13.40
N SER A 51 6.44 -13.76 -14.44
CA SER A 51 7.90 -13.87 -14.56
C SER A 51 8.63 -12.93 -13.61
N LEU A 52 8.04 -11.78 -13.30
CA LEU A 52 8.59 -10.77 -12.40
C LEU A 52 8.30 -11.11 -10.92
N ASN A 53 7.07 -11.46 -10.63
CA ASN A 53 6.58 -11.72 -9.29
C ASN A 53 6.12 -13.18 -9.17
N PRO A 54 6.81 -14.03 -8.38
CA PRO A 54 6.49 -15.45 -8.28
C PRO A 54 5.10 -15.75 -7.70
N TYR A 55 4.51 -14.80 -6.98
CA TYR A 55 3.14 -14.91 -6.47
C TYR A 55 2.09 -14.37 -7.45
N ASN A 56 2.52 -13.75 -8.55
CA ASN A 56 1.64 -13.15 -9.56
C ASN A 56 0.54 -12.26 -8.93
N THR A 57 0.93 -11.42 -7.98
CA THR A 57 0.05 -10.55 -7.21
C THR A 57 0.20 -9.09 -7.60
N LEU A 58 -0.81 -8.28 -7.27
CA LEU A 58 -0.78 -6.82 -7.41
C LEU A 58 -0.86 -6.17 -6.02
N PRO A 59 -0.17 -5.07 -5.81
CA PRO A 59 0.73 -4.37 -6.74
C PRO A 59 2.08 -5.08 -6.93
N THR A 60 2.77 -4.76 -8.02
CA THR A 60 4.18 -5.10 -8.26
C THR A 60 4.91 -3.84 -8.73
N LEU A 61 6.06 -3.56 -8.16
CA LEU A 61 6.91 -2.42 -8.50
C LEU A 61 8.23 -2.92 -9.06
N VAL A 62 8.63 -2.36 -10.20
CA VAL A 62 9.93 -2.63 -10.81
C VAL A 62 10.72 -1.33 -10.86
N ASP A 63 11.91 -1.33 -10.26
CA ASP A 63 12.87 -0.23 -10.38
C ASP A 63 14.19 -0.80 -10.91
N ARG A 64 14.44 -0.60 -12.20
CA ARG A 64 15.56 -1.23 -12.92
C ARG A 64 15.49 -2.76 -12.82
N ASP A 65 16.47 -3.38 -12.17
CA ASP A 65 16.54 -4.83 -11.97
C ASP A 65 15.87 -5.30 -10.67
N LEU A 66 15.45 -4.35 -9.81
CA LEU A 66 14.77 -4.65 -8.56
C LEU A 66 13.28 -4.85 -8.82
N VAL A 67 12.77 -6.00 -8.41
CA VAL A 67 11.33 -6.29 -8.42
C VAL A 67 10.84 -6.41 -6.98
N LEU A 68 9.81 -5.64 -6.65
CA LEU A 68 9.17 -5.66 -5.34
C LEU A 68 7.71 -6.09 -5.46
N TYR A 69 7.28 -6.87 -4.53
CA TYR A 69 5.89 -7.22 -4.26
C TYR A 69 5.64 -7.06 -2.75
N GLU A 70 4.39 -7.00 -2.31
CA GLU A 70 3.94 -6.52 -1.00
C GLU A 70 4.00 -4.99 -0.84
N ALA A 71 2.82 -4.39 -0.68
CA ALA A 71 2.67 -2.94 -0.63
C ALA A 71 3.49 -2.29 0.50
N ASP A 72 3.58 -2.94 1.66
CA ASP A 72 4.29 -2.42 2.82
C ASP A 72 5.81 -2.29 2.54
N ILE A 73 6.37 -3.29 1.85
CA ILE A 73 7.78 -3.29 1.44
C ILE A 73 8.04 -2.19 0.40
N MET A 74 7.13 -2.01 -0.56
CA MET A 74 7.24 -0.96 -1.58
C MET A 74 7.22 0.43 -0.95
N MET A 75 6.32 0.67 0.00
CA MET A 75 6.20 1.97 0.67
C MET A 75 7.45 2.30 1.47
N GLU A 76 8.02 1.37 2.22
CA GLU A 76 9.29 1.56 2.92
C GLU A 76 10.45 1.80 1.94
N TYR A 77 10.54 1.01 0.87
CA TYR A 77 11.55 1.20 -0.17
C TYR A 77 11.48 2.60 -0.80
N LEU A 78 10.29 3.05 -1.16
CA LEU A 78 10.07 4.37 -1.75
C LEU A 78 10.46 5.49 -0.78
N ASP A 79 10.18 5.34 0.50
CA ASP A 79 10.57 6.31 1.52
C ASP A 79 12.09 6.39 1.69
N GLU A 80 12.78 5.26 1.67
CA GLU A 80 14.25 5.18 1.76
C GLU A 80 14.92 5.66 0.47
N ARG A 81 14.36 5.31 -0.70
CA ARG A 81 14.89 5.69 -2.02
C ARG A 81 14.75 7.17 -2.31
N PHE A 82 13.65 7.77 -1.83
CA PHE A 82 13.29 9.17 -1.98
C PHE A 82 13.03 9.78 -0.60
N PRO A 83 14.07 10.22 0.12
CA PRO A 83 13.97 10.54 1.55
C PRO A 83 13.15 11.81 1.85
N HIS A 84 12.78 12.61 0.84
CA HIS A 84 12.04 13.83 1.04
C HIS A 84 10.74 13.86 0.19
N PRO A 85 9.60 14.24 0.81
CA PRO A 85 9.37 14.39 2.24
C PRO A 85 9.45 13.03 2.95
N PRO A 86 9.92 12.96 4.22
CA PRO A 86 9.93 11.72 4.97
C PRO A 86 8.51 11.30 5.34
N LEU A 87 8.15 10.05 5.05
CA LEU A 87 6.82 9.49 5.36
C LEU A 87 6.89 8.42 6.47
N PHE A 88 8.09 8.06 6.88
CA PHE A 88 8.33 7.08 7.92
C PHE A 88 9.29 7.64 8.98
N PRO A 89 9.03 7.42 10.29
CA PRO A 89 9.87 7.96 11.35
C PRO A 89 11.30 7.46 11.26
N VAL A 90 12.26 8.32 11.59
CA VAL A 90 13.70 8.00 11.60
C VAL A 90 14.10 7.31 12.90
N TYR A 91 13.51 7.75 14.02
CA TYR A 91 13.87 7.23 15.35
C TYR A 91 13.38 5.80 15.56
N PRO A 92 14.20 4.90 16.13
CA PRO A 92 13.90 3.48 16.24
C PRO A 92 12.57 3.17 16.94
N VAL A 93 12.25 3.87 18.03
CA VAL A 93 11.01 3.64 18.79
C VAL A 93 9.78 3.96 17.92
N ALA A 94 9.71 5.18 17.40
CA ALA A 94 8.59 5.61 16.56
C ALA A 94 8.50 4.77 15.26
N ARG A 95 9.65 4.37 14.72
CA ARG A 95 9.70 3.49 13.54
C ARG A 95 9.13 2.10 13.84
N ALA A 96 9.47 1.54 14.98
CA ALA A 96 8.93 0.25 15.43
C ALA A 96 7.42 0.32 15.69
N GLU A 97 6.95 1.38 16.34
CA GLU A 97 5.52 1.63 16.57
C GLU A 97 4.75 1.74 15.24
N SER A 98 5.28 2.47 14.27
CA SER A 98 4.68 2.59 12.94
C SER A 98 4.58 1.23 12.23
N ARG A 99 5.64 0.41 12.26
CA ARG A 99 5.61 -0.95 11.72
C ARG A 99 4.60 -1.85 12.42
N LEU A 100 4.47 -1.72 13.73
CA LEU A 100 3.50 -2.46 14.51
C LEU A 100 2.06 -2.09 14.10
N TRP A 101 1.78 -0.81 13.86
CA TRP A 101 0.48 -0.37 13.38
C TRP A 101 0.18 -0.85 11.96
N ILE A 102 1.14 -0.79 11.05
CA ILE A 102 0.99 -1.36 9.70
C ILE A 102 0.65 -2.85 9.77
N TYR A 103 1.36 -3.60 10.62
CA TYR A 103 1.10 -5.00 10.86
C TYR A 103 -0.32 -5.25 11.40
N ARG A 104 -0.75 -4.49 12.42
CA ARG A 104 -2.09 -4.61 13.01
C ARG A 104 -3.19 -4.31 11.99
N ILE A 105 -3.04 -3.24 11.22
CA ILE A 105 -3.99 -2.89 10.14
C ILE A 105 -4.11 -4.04 9.15
N LYS A 106 -2.98 -4.62 8.75
CA LYS A 106 -2.96 -5.76 7.83
C LYS A 106 -3.67 -6.99 8.42
N GLN A 107 -3.41 -7.32 9.67
CA GLN A 107 -4.02 -8.48 10.34
C GLN A 107 -5.50 -8.27 10.67
N ASP A 108 -5.84 -7.11 11.20
CA ASP A 108 -7.17 -6.89 11.77
C ASP A 108 -8.19 -6.43 10.72
N TRP A 109 -7.76 -5.74 9.66
CA TRP A 109 -8.66 -5.10 8.70
C TRP A 109 -8.56 -5.66 7.29
N CYS A 110 -7.35 -5.77 6.72
CA CYS A 110 -7.18 -6.03 5.30
C CYS A 110 -7.87 -7.31 4.85
N GLY A 111 -7.70 -8.41 5.58
CA GLY A 111 -8.34 -9.67 5.24
C GLY A 111 -9.88 -9.61 5.29
N LYS A 112 -10.44 -8.83 6.23
CA LYS A 112 -11.89 -8.63 6.33
C LYS A 112 -12.41 -7.77 5.18
N VAL A 113 -11.68 -6.71 4.83
CA VAL A 113 -12.00 -5.86 3.68
C VAL A 113 -11.99 -6.68 2.40
N ASP A 114 -10.94 -7.48 2.18
CA ASP A 114 -10.82 -8.32 0.99
C ASP A 114 -11.97 -9.32 0.88
N ALA A 115 -12.34 -9.97 1.99
CA ALA A 115 -13.48 -10.90 2.03
C ALA A 115 -14.81 -10.21 1.72
N LEU A 116 -15.02 -9.03 2.29
CA LEU A 116 -16.24 -8.24 2.04
C LEU A 116 -16.32 -7.74 0.60
N MET A 117 -15.21 -7.27 0.03
CA MET A 117 -15.15 -6.81 -1.36
C MET A 117 -15.37 -7.97 -2.35
N ALA A 118 -14.80 -9.12 -2.08
CA ALA A 118 -14.97 -10.31 -2.90
C ALA A 118 -16.38 -10.93 -2.78
N GLY A 119 -17.13 -10.61 -1.71
CA GLY A 119 -18.44 -11.21 -1.45
C GLY A 119 -18.38 -12.73 -1.25
N LYS A 120 -17.21 -13.27 -0.95
CA LYS A 120 -16.98 -14.72 -0.79
C LYS A 120 -17.21 -15.12 0.67
N GLY A 121 -18.14 -16.02 0.87
CA GLY A 121 -18.47 -16.56 2.19
C GLY A 121 -19.98 -16.65 2.42
N THR A 122 -20.37 -17.21 3.56
CA THR A 122 -21.78 -17.23 3.97
C THR A 122 -22.23 -15.83 4.39
N PRO A 123 -23.53 -15.49 4.25
CA PRO A 123 -24.05 -14.20 4.72
C PRO A 123 -23.71 -13.93 6.20
N ALA A 124 -23.77 -14.95 7.05
CA ALA A 124 -23.42 -14.84 8.47
C ALA A 124 -21.92 -14.52 8.69
N ALA A 125 -21.03 -15.12 7.91
CA ALA A 125 -19.60 -14.87 8.00
C ALA A 125 -19.26 -13.44 7.53
N LEU A 126 -19.88 -12.97 6.45
CA LEU A 126 -19.70 -11.60 5.95
C LEU A 126 -20.23 -10.56 6.94
N GLU A 127 -21.38 -10.82 7.56
CA GLU A 127 -21.94 -9.93 8.59
C GLU A 127 -21.05 -9.88 9.83
N LYS A 128 -20.53 -11.02 10.26
CA LYS A 128 -19.55 -11.09 11.35
C LYS A 128 -18.30 -10.26 11.02
N ALA A 129 -17.72 -10.43 9.82
CA ALA A 129 -16.55 -9.66 9.39
C ALA A 129 -16.83 -8.15 9.38
N ARG A 130 -18.02 -7.74 8.90
CA ARG A 130 -18.43 -6.33 8.89
C ARG A 130 -18.53 -5.75 10.30
N LYS A 131 -19.13 -6.51 11.23
CA LYS A 131 -19.25 -6.11 12.63
C LYS A 131 -17.88 -5.98 13.30
N GLU A 132 -17.02 -6.98 13.16
CA GLU A 132 -15.69 -6.98 13.76
C GLU A 132 -14.82 -5.83 13.20
N LEU A 133 -14.89 -5.57 11.88
CA LEU A 133 -14.19 -4.45 11.25
C LEU A 133 -14.68 -3.12 11.82
N ARG A 134 -15.98 -2.94 11.94
CA ARG A 134 -16.58 -1.72 12.53
C ARG A 134 -16.15 -1.52 13.97
N GLU A 135 -16.20 -2.55 14.79
CA GLU A 135 -15.80 -2.50 16.21
C GLU A 135 -14.31 -2.14 16.33
N SER A 136 -13.46 -2.74 15.49
CA SER A 136 -12.03 -2.43 15.46
C SER A 136 -11.77 -0.97 15.06
N LEU A 137 -12.43 -0.46 14.03
CA LEU A 137 -12.32 0.93 13.61
C LEU A 137 -12.80 1.91 14.71
N LEU A 138 -13.91 1.60 15.38
CA LEU A 138 -14.41 2.42 16.48
C LEU A 138 -13.45 2.43 17.69
N SER A 139 -12.76 1.34 17.94
CA SER A 139 -11.81 1.25 19.07
C SER A 139 -10.60 2.16 18.91
N ILE A 140 -10.20 2.47 17.67
CA ILE A 140 -9.05 3.35 17.38
C ILE A 140 -9.47 4.78 17.00
N ALA A 141 -10.76 5.02 16.78
CA ALA A 141 -11.26 6.34 16.39
C ALA A 141 -10.77 7.51 17.27
N PRO A 142 -10.65 7.36 18.61
CA PRO A 142 -10.11 8.43 19.46
C PRO A 142 -8.71 8.87 19.08
N ILE A 143 -7.85 7.97 18.57
CA ILE A 143 -6.46 8.27 18.19
C ILE A 143 -6.43 9.34 17.07
N PHE A 144 -7.39 9.33 16.17
CA PHE A 144 -7.48 10.31 15.07
C PHE A 144 -7.83 11.74 15.55
N GLY A 145 -8.34 11.87 16.77
CA GLY A 145 -8.62 13.19 17.37
C GLY A 145 -7.46 13.83 18.13
N GLU A 146 -6.38 13.08 18.35
CA GLU A 146 -5.26 13.54 19.18
C GLU A 146 -4.28 14.42 18.40
N LYS A 147 -4.08 14.14 17.11
CA LYS A 147 -3.13 14.83 16.25
C LYS A 147 -3.70 15.07 14.85
N PRO A 148 -3.12 15.99 14.06
CA PRO A 148 -3.56 16.28 12.69
C PRO A 148 -3.56 15.05 11.77
N PHE A 149 -2.62 14.14 11.97
CA PHE A 149 -2.51 12.87 11.26
C PHE A 149 -2.46 11.70 12.26
N PHE A 150 -2.51 10.48 11.75
CA PHE A 150 -2.50 9.31 12.62
C PHE A 150 -1.22 9.23 13.46
N MET A 151 -1.33 9.44 14.77
CA MET A 151 -0.26 9.44 15.75
C MET A 151 0.90 10.42 15.44
N SER A 152 0.70 11.39 14.56
CA SER A 152 1.76 12.27 14.06
C SER A 152 1.23 13.68 13.78
N ASP A 153 2.14 14.66 13.84
CA ASP A 153 1.89 16.03 13.41
C ASP A 153 2.06 16.21 11.90
N GLU A 154 2.63 15.19 11.22
CA GLU A 154 2.87 15.15 9.78
C GLU A 154 2.26 13.89 9.15
N PHE A 155 2.00 13.93 7.85
CA PHE A 155 1.52 12.77 7.09
C PHE A 155 2.55 11.65 7.10
N THR A 156 2.12 10.41 7.37
CA THR A 156 2.96 9.21 7.40
C THR A 156 2.35 8.08 6.57
N ILE A 157 3.11 7.01 6.39
CA ILE A 157 2.64 5.80 5.66
C ILE A 157 1.75 4.88 6.50
N VAL A 158 1.48 5.23 7.75
CA VAL A 158 0.58 4.45 8.65
C VAL A 158 -0.86 4.81 8.40
#